data_06d48991e25985ba424cb752f698ff15
#
_entry.id   06d48991e25985ba424cb752f698ff15
#
_cell.length_a   1.000
_cell.length_b   1.000
_cell.length_c   1.000
_cell.angle_alpha   90.00
_cell.angle_beta   90.00
_cell.angle_gamma   90.00
#
_symmetry.space_group_name_H-M   'P 1'
#
loop_
_entity.id
_entity.type
_entity.pdbx_description
1 polymer ?
#
loop_
_entity_poly.entity_id
_entity_poly.type
_entity_poly.pdbx_seq_one_letter_code
_entity_poly.pdbx_strand_id
1 'polypeptide(L)'
;MSNNWTEQELRAAVEAYVQMHSDEANGVPFVKKQIYAELADRFDRTEKSFEYRMQNISYVYSLMGREWVSGLKPAKNVGSNNAAVIERLISEVEGQNLPKVAEFETQVILYKSKKNLSKPNGIK
;
A
#
# COMPACT_ATOMS: atom_id res chain seq x y z
N MET A 1 9.80 -25.34 -11.62
CA MET A 1 9.12 -24.71 -10.72
C MET A 1 8.92 -23.28 -11.06
N SER A 2 7.95 -22.80 -10.62
CA SER A 2 7.54 -21.51 -11.07
C SER A 2 8.04 -20.42 -10.13
N ASN A 3 8.54 -19.34 -10.70
CA ASN A 3 8.87 -18.17 -9.91
C ASN A 3 7.73 -17.19 -9.88
N ASN A 4 6.59 -17.59 -10.43
CA ASN A 4 5.45 -16.69 -10.47
C ASN A 4 4.98 -16.39 -9.06
N TRP A 5 4.62 -15.15 -8.86
CA TRP A 5 4.08 -14.74 -7.58
C TRP A 5 2.58 -15.00 -7.57
N THR A 6 2.12 -15.60 -6.49
CA THR A 6 0.70 -15.80 -6.32
C THR A 6 0.05 -14.50 -5.88
N GLU A 7 -1.25 -14.42 -6.07
CA GLU A 7 -1.97 -13.24 -5.61
C GLU A 7 -1.84 -13.08 -4.09
N GLN A 8 -1.82 -14.20 -3.38
CA GLN A 8 -1.66 -14.16 -1.93
C GLN A 8 -0.33 -13.55 -1.54
N GLU A 9 0.73 -13.92 -2.25
CA GLU A 9 2.05 -13.34 -1.99
C GLU A 9 2.08 -11.86 -2.32
N LEU A 10 1.49 -11.50 -3.45
CA LEU A 10 1.43 -10.10 -3.83
C LEU A 10 0.60 -9.29 -2.85
N ARG A 11 -0.50 -9.86 -2.38
CA ARG A 11 -1.33 -9.15 -1.40
C ARG A 11 -0.56 -8.92 -0.11
N ALA A 12 0.18 -9.92 0.36
CA ALA A 12 0.96 -9.75 1.58
C ALA A 12 2.01 -8.66 1.40
N ALA A 13 2.66 -8.63 0.24
CA ALA A 13 3.64 -7.60 -0.04
C ALA A 13 2.98 -6.22 -0.07
N VAL A 14 1.81 -6.12 -0.72
CA VAL A 14 1.11 -4.84 -0.78
C VAL A 14 0.64 -4.40 0.60
N GLU A 15 0.13 -5.35 1.40
CA GLU A 15 -0.28 -5.00 2.77
C GLU A 15 0.87 -4.43 3.56
N ALA A 16 2.04 -5.07 3.47
CA ALA A 16 3.22 -4.58 4.16
C ALA A 16 3.64 -3.22 3.63
N TYR A 17 3.58 -3.05 2.32
CA TYR A 17 3.96 -1.78 1.70
C TYR A 17 3.03 -0.65 2.13
N VAL A 18 1.73 -0.90 2.09
CA VAL A 18 0.76 0.11 2.48
C VAL A 18 0.97 0.51 3.94
N GLN A 19 1.31 -0.47 4.77
CA GLN A 19 1.58 -0.16 6.18
C GLN A 19 2.83 0.72 6.31
N MET A 20 3.89 0.39 5.57
CA MET A 20 5.09 1.22 5.60
C MET A 20 4.80 2.62 5.09
N HIS A 21 4.02 2.70 4.04
CA HIS A 21 3.66 4.00 3.45
C HIS A 21 2.91 4.86 4.47
N SER A 22 1.98 4.24 5.17
CA SER A 22 1.21 4.92 6.20
C SER A 22 2.10 5.32 7.39
N ASP A 23 2.96 4.40 7.81
CA ASP A 23 3.85 4.66 8.93
C ASP A 23 4.78 5.83 8.62
N GLU A 24 5.33 5.84 7.42
CA GLU A 24 6.23 6.92 7.03
C GLU A 24 5.49 8.25 7.03
N ALA A 25 4.28 8.27 6.52
CA ALA A 25 3.49 9.50 6.48
C ALA A 25 3.17 10.00 7.89
N ASN A 26 3.08 9.10 8.84
CA ASN A 26 2.72 9.44 10.21
C ASN A 26 3.92 9.50 11.15
N GLY A 27 5.12 9.38 10.63
CA GLY A 27 6.31 9.45 11.44
C GLY A 27 6.51 8.26 12.36
N VAL A 28 5.89 7.13 12.03
CA VAL A 28 6.02 5.91 12.81
C VAL A 28 7.21 5.13 12.27
N PRO A 29 8.20 4.82 13.12
CA PRO A 29 9.38 4.11 12.61
C PRO A 29 9.07 2.65 12.27
N PHE A 30 9.81 2.12 11.31
CA PHE A 30 9.73 0.72 10.95
C PHE A 30 11.09 0.29 10.39
N VAL A 31 11.32 -1.02 10.37
CA VAL A 31 12.57 -1.56 9.86
C VAL A 31 12.26 -2.46 8.67
N LYS A 32 12.63 -1.98 7.49
CA LYS A 32 12.33 -2.69 6.25
C LYS A 32 12.84 -4.12 6.27
N LYS A 33 14.08 -4.29 6.75
CA LYS A 33 14.69 -5.62 6.73
C LYS A 33 13.90 -6.63 7.54
N GLN A 34 13.35 -6.21 8.67
CA GLN A 34 12.54 -7.11 9.48
C GLN A 34 11.27 -7.49 8.75
N ILE A 35 10.69 -6.55 8.03
CA ILE A 35 9.47 -6.81 7.27
C ILE A 35 9.75 -7.81 6.17
N TYR A 36 10.85 -7.63 5.45
CA TYR A 36 11.21 -8.58 4.38
C TYR A 36 11.49 -9.96 4.96
N ALA A 37 12.15 -10.02 6.11
CA ALA A 37 12.48 -11.29 6.72
C ALA A 37 11.21 -12.07 7.10
N GLU A 38 10.23 -11.37 7.65
CA GLU A 38 8.97 -12.01 8.02
C GLU A 38 8.23 -12.53 6.80
N LEU A 39 8.19 -11.72 5.74
CA LEU A 39 7.51 -12.15 4.53
C LEU A 39 8.24 -13.31 3.88
N ALA A 40 9.57 -13.25 3.86
CA ALA A 40 10.37 -14.32 3.25
C ALA A 40 10.14 -15.62 3.98
N ASP A 41 10.10 -15.57 5.30
CA ASP A 41 9.88 -16.77 6.09
C ASP A 41 8.48 -17.33 5.87
N ARG A 42 7.51 -16.44 5.77
CA ARG A 42 6.11 -16.83 5.67
C ARG A 42 5.80 -17.50 4.33
N PHE A 43 6.48 -17.08 3.26
CA PHE A 43 6.17 -17.56 1.92
C PHE A 43 7.29 -18.35 1.27
N ASP A 44 8.33 -18.68 2.04
CA ASP A 44 9.45 -19.46 1.52
C ASP A 44 10.07 -18.79 0.30
N ARG A 45 10.33 -17.49 0.43
CA ARG A 45 11.04 -16.72 -0.58
C ARG A 45 12.19 -16.00 0.10
N THR A 46 13.05 -15.35 -0.69
CA THR A 46 14.16 -14.62 -0.12
C THR A 46 13.74 -13.21 0.26
N GLU A 47 14.46 -12.64 1.21
CA GLU A 47 14.26 -11.24 1.57
C GLU A 47 14.46 -10.34 0.36
N LYS A 48 15.47 -10.68 -0.44
CA LYS A 48 15.79 -9.89 -1.62
C LYS A 48 14.65 -9.86 -2.61
N SER A 49 13.95 -10.99 -2.77
CA SER A 49 12.84 -11.04 -3.70
C SER A 49 11.70 -10.14 -3.22
N PHE A 50 11.48 -10.07 -1.91
CA PHE A 50 10.46 -9.18 -1.38
C PHE A 50 10.87 -7.73 -1.50
N GLU A 51 12.15 -7.44 -1.25
CA GLU A 51 12.63 -6.08 -1.43
C GLU A 51 12.41 -5.62 -2.86
N TYR A 52 12.75 -6.48 -3.81
CA TYR A 52 12.54 -6.13 -5.22
C TYR A 52 11.06 -5.94 -5.53
N ARG A 53 10.22 -6.78 -4.95
CA ARG A 53 8.78 -6.64 -5.18
C ARG A 53 8.26 -5.33 -4.57
N MET A 54 8.82 -4.92 -3.44
CA MET A 54 8.47 -3.61 -2.88
C MET A 54 8.82 -2.49 -3.84
N GLN A 55 9.95 -2.62 -4.52
CA GLN A 55 10.33 -1.62 -5.51
C GLN A 55 9.38 -1.62 -6.69
N ASN A 56 8.84 -2.78 -7.05
CA ASN A 56 7.81 -2.85 -8.07
C ASN A 56 6.53 -2.14 -7.62
N ILE A 57 6.19 -2.27 -6.35
CA ILE A 57 5.03 -1.58 -5.81
C ILE A 57 5.25 -0.07 -5.84
N SER A 58 6.47 0.36 -5.51
CA SER A 58 6.82 1.77 -5.66
C SER A 58 6.61 2.25 -7.09
N TYR A 59 6.97 1.41 -8.06
CA TYR A 59 6.78 1.77 -9.45
C TYR A 59 5.30 1.97 -9.76
N VAL A 60 4.45 1.08 -9.27
CA VAL A 60 3.01 1.22 -9.48
C VAL A 60 2.50 2.51 -8.81
N TYR A 61 3.00 2.82 -7.62
CA TYR A 61 2.65 4.08 -6.98
C TYR A 61 3.04 5.25 -7.89
N SER A 62 4.22 5.19 -8.48
CA SER A 62 4.67 6.27 -9.36
C SER A 62 3.78 6.41 -10.58
N LEU A 63 3.29 5.28 -11.12
CA LEU A 63 2.36 5.32 -12.24
C LEU A 63 1.04 5.95 -11.85
N MET A 64 0.67 5.85 -10.59
CA MET A 64 -0.54 6.45 -10.07
C MET A 64 -0.34 7.91 -9.69
N GLY A 65 0.84 8.45 -9.95
CA GLY A 65 1.16 9.83 -9.60
C GLY A 65 1.33 10.03 -8.11
N ARG A 66 1.68 8.99 -7.38
CA ARG A 66 1.80 9.05 -5.93
C ARG A 66 3.25 8.87 -5.50
N GLU A 67 3.58 9.43 -4.36
CA GLU A 67 4.90 9.24 -3.78
C GLU A 67 5.01 7.84 -3.21
N TRP A 68 6.21 7.31 -3.25
CA TRP A 68 6.47 5.96 -2.77
C TRP A 68 7.27 6.01 -1.48
N VAL A 69 7.40 4.84 -0.84
CA VAL A 69 8.15 4.74 0.41
C VAL A 69 9.60 5.11 0.17
N SER A 70 10.14 5.95 1.03
CA SER A 70 11.53 6.41 0.92
C SER A 70 12.50 5.23 0.89
N GLY A 71 13.45 5.31 -0.01
CA GLY A 71 14.47 4.27 -0.11
C GLY A 71 14.05 3.09 -0.97
N LEU A 72 12.79 3.01 -1.36
CA LEU A 72 12.33 1.94 -2.22
C LEU A 72 12.16 2.47 -3.63
N LYS A 73 13.29 2.63 -4.31
CA LYS A 73 13.32 3.21 -5.64
C LYS A 73 12.48 2.38 -6.60
N PRO A 74 11.62 3.01 -7.40
CA PRO A 74 10.76 2.27 -8.32
C PRO A 74 11.56 1.40 -9.28
N ALA A 75 11.12 0.15 -9.43
CA ALA A 75 11.70 -0.78 -10.37
C ALA A 75 10.62 -1.20 -11.35
N LYS A 76 10.81 -0.88 -12.62
CA LYS A 76 9.74 -1.00 -13.62
C LYS A 76 9.58 -2.39 -14.21
N ASN A 77 10.50 -3.30 -13.90
CA ASN A 77 10.41 -4.65 -14.47
C ASN A 77 9.43 -5.49 -13.70
N VAL A 78 8.18 -5.10 -13.71
CA VAL A 78 7.14 -5.78 -12.93
C VAL A 78 6.24 -6.64 -13.80
N GLY A 79 6.17 -6.33 -15.09
CA GLY A 79 5.25 -7.02 -15.98
C GLY A 79 3.85 -6.45 -15.88
N SER A 80 3.14 -6.43 -17.01
CA SER A 80 1.84 -5.77 -17.05
C SER A 80 0.81 -6.49 -16.17
N ASN A 81 0.85 -7.83 -16.16
CA ASN A 81 -0.10 -8.57 -15.33
C ASN A 81 0.09 -8.26 -13.85
N ASN A 82 1.35 -8.32 -13.40
CA ASN A 82 1.61 -8.05 -11.99
C ASN A 82 1.32 -6.60 -11.64
N ALA A 83 1.61 -5.69 -12.55
CA ALA A 83 1.34 -4.29 -12.29
C ALA A 83 -0.16 -4.05 -12.08
N ALA A 84 -0.98 -4.67 -12.91
CA ALA A 84 -2.43 -4.52 -12.78
C ALA A 84 -2.93 -5.12 -11.49
N VAL A 85 -2.40 -6.30 -11.13
CA VAL A 85 -2.81 -6.94 -9.89
C VAL A 85 -2.37 -6.09 -8.69
N ILE A 86 -1.14 -5.57 -8.74
CA ILE A 86 -0.65 -4.74 -7.65
C ILE A 86 -1.52 -3.49 -7.50
N GLU A 87 -1.87 -2.86 -8.61
CA GLU A 87 -2.71 -1.67 -8.55
C GLU A 87 -4.05 -1.99 -7.90
N ARG A 88 -4.67 -3.08 -8.31
CA ARG A 88 -5.94 -3.50 -7.73
C ARG A 88 -5.78 -3.78 -6.24
N LEU A 89 -4.70 -4.47 -5.87
CA LEU A 89 -4.47 -4.81 -4.47
C LEU A 89 -4.23 -3.57 -3.62
N ILE A 90 -3.52 -2.59 -4.15
CA ILE A 90 -3.32 -1.34 -3.42
C ILE A 90 -4.69 -0.73 -3.09
N SER A 91 -5.56 -0.67 -4.08
CA SER A 91 -6.88 -0.10 -3.86
C SER A 91 -7.67 -0.89 -2.83
N GLU A 92 -7.61 -2.22 -2.91
CA GLU A 92 -8.34 -3.06 -1.98
C GLU A 92 -7.80 -2.92 -0.57
N VAL A 93 -6.48 -2.95 -0.44
CA VAL A 93 -5.87 -2.89 0.89
C VAL A 93 -6.09 -1.52 1.52
N GLU A 94 -5.93 -0.47 0.75
CA GLU A 94 -6.19 0.86 1.28
C GLU A 94 -7.66 1.02 1.63
N GLY A 95 -8.53 0.44 0.83
CA GLY A 95 -9.94 0.46 1.14
C GLY A 95 -10.28 -0.29 2.41
N GLN A 96 -9.61 -1.43 2.63
CA GLN A 96 -9.81 -2.19 3.85
C GLN A 96 -9.31 -1.44 5.07
N ASN A 97 -8.23 -0.69 4.89
CA ASN A 97 -7.68 0.08 5.99
C ASN A 97 -8.49 1.33 6.29
N LEU A 98 -9.46 1.62 5.43
CA LEU A 98 -10.30 2.79 5.58
C LEU A 98 -11.73 2.50 5.99
N PRO A 99 -12.10 1.29 6.46
CA PRO A 99 -13.50 1.08 6.79
C PRO A 99 -14.00 2.04 7.85
N LYS A 100 -13.16 2.34 8.81
CA LYS A 100 -13.56 3.33 9.81
C LYS A 100 -13.66 4.69 9.20
N VAL A 101 -12.79 4.99 8.27
CA VAL A 101 -12.84 6.24 7.56
C VAL A 101 -14.05 6.27 6.66
N ALA A 102 -14.39 5.15 6.06
CA ALA A 102 -15.55 5.07 5.20
C ALA A 102 -16.84 5.29 6.02
N GLU A 103 -16.91 4.66 7.18
CA GLU A 103 -18.03 4.89 8.07
C GLU A 103 -18.08 6.33 8.49
N PHE A 104 -16.91 6.81 8.87
CA PHE A 104 -16.76 8.19 9.24
C PHE A 104 -17.13 9.07 8.07
N GLU A 105 -16.74 8.70 6.89
CA GLU A 105 -17.03 9.47 5.71
C GLU A 105 -18.49 9.51 5.37
N THR A 106 -19.20 8.45 5.63
CA THR A 106 -20.63 8.49 5.47
C THR A 106 -21.18 9.61 6.32
N GLN A 107 -20.70 9.70 7.54
CA GLN A 107 -21.12 10.76 8.43
C GLN A 107 -20.56 12.09 8.03
N VAL A 108 -19.31 12.10 7.57
CA VAL A 108 -18.67 13.33 7.17
C VAL A 108 -19.29 13.88 5.89
N ILE A 109 -19.68 13.01 4.99
CA ILE A 109 -20.34 13.47 3.79
C ILE A 109 -21.63 14.15 4.16
N LEU A 110 -22.38 13.54 5.06
CA LEU A 110 -23.59 14.18 5.57
C LEU A 110 -23.26 15.49 6.24
N TYR A 111 -22.20 15.49 6.99
CA TYR A 111 -21.75 16.64 7.71
C TYR A 111 -21.30 17.74 6.75
N LYS A 112 -20.48 17.38 5.76
CA LYS A 112 -19.99 18.36 4.79
C LYS A 112 -21.10 18.87 3.90
N SER A 113 -22.04 18.04 3.62
CA SER A 113 -23.20 18.51 2.89
C SER A 113 -23.88 19.61 3.63
N LYS A 114 -23.72 19.63 4.91
CA LYS A 114 -24.30 20.68 5.71
C LYS A 114 -23.37 21.84 5.82
N LYS A 115 -22.14 21.62 5.76
CA LYS A 115 -21.28 22.73 5.89
C LYS A 115 -20.68 23.14 4.57
N ASN A 116 -20.43 22.46 4.15
CA ASN A 116 -19.75 22.46 3.39
C ASN A 116 -19.39 22.71 3.29
N LEU A 117 -19.17 22.28 4.07
CA LEU A 117 -18.84 22.04 4.55
C LEU A 117 -18.12 22.06 5.07
N SER A 118 -17.61 22.53 5.32
CA SER A 118 -17.15 22.29 5.85
C SER A 118 -16.43 22.17 6.33
N LYS A 119 -16.03 22.55 6.43
CA LYS A 119 -15.69 22.18 6.81
C LYS A 119 -15.37 21.96 7.46
N PRO A 120 -15.06 22.62 7.69
CA PRO A 120 -15.07 22.30 8.14
C PRO A 120 -14.80 22.25 8.74
N ASN A 121 -14.43 22.60 8.96
CA ASN A 121 -14.61 22.39 9.50
C ASN A 121 -14.60 21.91 10.10
N GLY A 122 -14.21 22.04 10.18
CA GLY A 122 -14.56 21.51 10.50
C GLY A 122 -14.38 21.11 11.04
N ILE A 123 -14.31 21.16 11.00
CA ILE A 123 -14.62 20.70 11.19
C ILE A 123 -14.37 20.55 11.50
N LYS A 124 -14.33 20.77 11.44
CA LYS A 124 -14.61 20.65 11.51
C LYS A 124 -14.53 20.49 11.54
#